data_0cc32ad793dd5b393baaa9617d408492
#
_entry.id   0cc32ad793dd5b393baaa9617d408492
#
_cell.length_a   1.000
_cell.length_b   1.000
_cell.length_c   1.000
_cell.angle_alpha   90.00
_cell.angle_beta   90.00
_cell.angle_gamma   90.00
#
_symmetry.space_group_name_H-M   'P 1'
#
loop_
_entity.id
_entity.type
_entity.pdbx_description
1 polymer ?
#
loop_
_entity_poly.entity_id
_entity_poly.type
_entity_poly.pdbx_seq_one_letter_code
_entity_poly.pdbx_strand_id
1 'polypeptide(L)'
;MIRTTSRKAPRCKDGIALSSTSAKDVGSSDRPSFASALDFYKLATFDLSWGGVVRGIEKESLRVSPTGALSQTGHPQALGSTLTNPYITTDFSESLLEFITQAYERIEDCLSMLEGIHRFTLTRLDNQEMLWGSSMPCALGGEDEIPIALFGTSNVGKLKTLYRKGLSNRYGKIMQTIAGIHYNFSMPESFWPQYQQQCGDTGTLQDFRTNKYLHLIRNFHRYSWLLVYLFGASPAACKSFVRGREHSLQELDEHTLYLPYATCLRMGNLGYKSEAQKSLFVCYNDLNNYAECLDKAMHTTYPEYEAIGRGVDGEPLQINANLLQLENEFYSTIRPKRNVKSGQRPLAALKEGGIEYIEVRALDLNPYLPLGIDAEQTKFLDTFLVHCLLAPSPECHQAEFFEVAENLTRVVEQGRDPALMLSEEGAPRAMREWAASILGSLGHAATLLDSIHGEQGLHGQAYASALNTQVAKLNDASLTPSGRMLAQMQDEGLSFFQLALTLAKQQHSVLLDSSEKATDSQLSQRDETMFEKVATQSLADQAAIESEPQLDFETFLAQWNAA
;
A
#
# COMPACT_ATOMS: atom_id res chain seq x y z
N MET A 1 32.68 26.84 40.99
CA MET A 1 33.49 25.67 40.62
C MET A 1 32.65 24.43 40.85
N ILE A 2 31.95 23.94 39.86
CA ILE A 2 31.29 22.65 39.92
C ILE A 2 31.71 21.89 38.66
N ARG A 3 32.38 20.75 38.88
CA ARG A 3 32.91 19.89 37.84
C ARG A 3 31.79 19.08 37.21
N THR A 4 31.65 19.21 35.91
CA THR A 4 30.84 18.34 35.07
C THR A 4 31.61 17.06 34.76
N THR A 5 31.11 15.92 35.20
CA THR A 5 31.61 14.59 34.81
C THR A 5 30.75 14.08 33.65
N SER A 6 31.32 14.02 32.46
CA SER A 6 30.73 13.34 31.30
C SER A 6 30.82 11.82 31.52
N ARG A 7 29.66 11.14 31.58
CA ARG A 7 29.59 9.68 31.47
C ARG A 7 29.56 9.29 29.97
N LYS A 8 30.61 8.63 29.52
CA LYS A 8 30.66 7.95 28.23
C LYS A 8 29.71 6.73 28.27
N ALA A 9 28.87 6.62 27.28
CA ALA A 9 28.05 5.42 27.01
C ALA A 9 28.94 4.21 26.66
N PRO A 10 28.56 2.99 27.06
CA PRO A 10 29.30 1.79 26.73
C PRO A 10 29.15 1.44 25.24
N ARG A 11 30.27 1.20 24.57
CA ARG A 11 30.32 0.61 23.24
C ARG A 11 29.93 -0.87 23.34
N CYS A 12 28.81 -1.29 22.74
CA CYS A 12 28.57 -2.69 22.45
C CYS A 12 29.62 -3.16 21.41
N LYS A 13 30.54 -3.95 21.85
CA LYS A 13 31.30 -4.87 21.02
C LYS A 13 30.55 -6.21 21.14
N ASP A 14 30.00 -6.67 20.04
CA ASP A 14 29.94 -8.07 19.63
C ASP A 14 29.03 -8.13 18.38
N GLY A 15 29.64 -7.82 17.25
CA GLY A 15 29.09 -8.15 15.93
C GLY A 15 29.20 -9.67 15.75
N ILE A 16 28.07 -10.32 15.58
CA ILE A 16 28.04 -11.72 15.13
C ILE A 16 28.60 -11.74 13.71
N ALA A 17 29.84 -12.21 13.58
CA ALA A 17 30.48 -12.46 12.29
C ALA A 17 29.79 -13.67 11.63
N LEU A 18 29.01 -13.41 10.58
CA LEU A 18 28.61 -14.45 9.64
C LEU A 18 29.82 -14.81 8.76
N SER A 19 30.13 -16.09 8.69
CA SER A 19 31.23 -16.67 7.93
C SER A 19 31.28 -16.14 6.51
N SER A 20 32.39 -15.52 6.15
CA SER A 20 32.74 -15.13 4.79
C SER A 20 33.01 -16.37 3.93
N THR A 21 32.04 -16.79 3.14
CA THR A 21 32.34 -17.50 1.90
C THR A 21 32.74 -16.44 0.87
N SER A 22 33.94 -16.58 0.36
CA SER A 22 34.58 -15.64 -0.58
C SER A 22 33.68 -15.36 -1.79
N ALA A 23 33.16 -14.12 -1.88
CA ALA A 23 32.63 -13.59 -3.12
C ALA A 23 33.79 -13.47 -4.11
N LYS A 24 33.76 -14.25 -5.17
CA LYS A 24 34.56 -13.98 -6.37
C LYS A 24 34.05 -12.67 -6.94
N ASP A 25 34.96 -11.71 -7.13
CA ASP A 25 34.74 -10.51 -7.93
C ASP A 25 34.19 -10.90 -9.30
N VAL A 26 32.88 -10.71 -9.50
CA VAL A 26 32.26 -10.71 -10.82
C VAL A 26 32.25 -9.26 -11.25
N GLY A 27 33.04 -8.97 -12.27
CA GLY A 27 33.27 -7.64 -12.81
C GLY A 27 31.97 -6.94 -13.20
N SER A 28 31.95 -5.65 -12.92
CA SER A 28 30.96 -4.68 -13.40
C SER A 28 30.83 -4.76 -14.91
N SER A 29 29.69 -5.19 -15.48
CA SER A 29 29.25 -4.78 -16.83
C SER A 29 28.09 -5.56 -17.48
N ASP A 30 27.40 -6.48 -16.82
CA ASP A 30 26.39 -7.30 -17.51
C ASP A 30 24.93 -7.07 -17.07
N ARG A 31 24.57 -5.82 -16.71
CA ARG A 31 23.15 -5.47 -16.71
C ARG A 31 22.73 -5.12 -18.14
N PRO A 32 21.70 -5.80 -18.69
CA PRO A 32 21.19 -5.41 -20.01
C PRO A 32 20.76 -3.94 -19.94
N SER A 33 21.33 -3.12 -20.83
CA SER A 33 20.95 -1.71 -20.97
C SER A 33 19.45 -1.60 -21.29
N PHE A 34 18.82 -0.44 -21.06
CA PHE A 34 17.44 -0.17 -21.49
C PHE A 34 17.17 -0.51 -22.96
N ALA A 35 18.18 -0.50 -23.82
CA ALA A 35 18.11 -0.97 -25.20
C ALA A 35 17.81 -2.47 -25.31
N SER A 36 18.25 -3.31 -24.36
CA SER A 36 17.93 -4.74 -24.36
C SER A 36 16.49 -5.04 -23.90
N ALA A 37 15.86 -4.16 -23.12
CA ALA A 37 14.42 -4.23 -22.84
C ALA A 37 13.62 -4.02 -24.14
N LEU A 38 14.06 -3.11 -25.02
CA LEU A 38 13.43 -2.89 -26.32
C LEU A 38 13.43 -4.16 -27.19
N ASP A 39 14.52 -4.92 -27.15
CA ASP A 39 14.63 -6.18 -27.88
C ASP A 39 13.74 -7.27 -27.29
N PHE A 40 13.54 -7.27 -25.95
CA PHE A 40 12.62 -8.17 -25.28
C PHE A 40 11.16 -7.95 -25.72
N TYR A 41 10.71 -6.69 -25.80
CA TYR A 41 9.37 -6.36 -26.31
C TYR A 41 9.20 -6.64 -27.81
N LYS A 42 10.25 -6.53 -28.60
CA LYS A 42 10.25 -6.89 -30.04
C LYS A 42 10.22 -8.40 -30.26
N LEU A 43 10.81 -9.18 -29.36
CA LEU A 43 10.79 -10.65 -29.40
C LEU A 43 9.46 -11.23 -28.91
N ALA A 44 8.67 -10.47 -28.14
CA ALA A 44 7.37 -10.88 -27.69
C ALA A 44 6.31 -10.63 -28.76
N THR A 45 6.26 -11.46 -29.79
CA THR A 45 5.04 -11.64 -30.59
C THR A 45 4.04 -12.38 -29.71
N PHE A 46 3.49 -11.68 -28.74
CA PHE A 46 2.42 -12.23 -27.91
C PHE A 46 1.21 -12.51 -28.79
N ASP A 47 0.68 -13.72 -28.68
CA ASP A 47 -0.68 -13.97 -29.10
C ASP A 47 -1.59 -13.13 -28.17
N LEU A 48 -2.14 -12.03 -28.68
CA LEU A 48 -2.96 -11.10 -27.93
C LEU A 48 -4.30 -11.70 -27.42
N SER A 49 -4.50 -13.00 -27.66
CA SER A 49 -5.68 -13.74 -27.19
C SER A 49 -5.67 -14.04 -25.68
N TRP A 50 -4.61 -13.69 -24.92
CA TRP A 50 -4.51 -14.04 -23.50
C TRP A 50 -5.41 -13.21 -22.56
N GLY A 51 -6.15 -12.22 -23.07
CA GLY A 51 -7.03 -11.37 -22.26
C GLY A 51 -6.32 -10.20 -21.57
N GLY A 52 -7.07 -9.44 -20.80
CA GLY A 52 -6.58 -8.25 -20.10
C GLY A 52 -5.92 -8.55 -18.76
N VAL A 53 -5.25 -7.55 -18.22
CA VAL A 53 -4.78 -7.51 -16.83
C VAL A 53 -5.98 -7.62 -15.89
N VAL A 54 -5.82 -8.32 -14.77
CA VAL A 54 -6.84 -8.43 -13.72
C VAL A 54 -6.41 -7.60 -12.52
N ARG A 55 -7.32 -6.78 -11.99
CA ARG A 55 -7.05 -5.86 -10.89
C ARG A 55 -8.14 -5.81 -9.86
N GLY A 56 -7.76 -5.51 -8.60
CA GLY A 56 -8.66 -5.18 -7.50
C GLY A 56 -8.11 -4.01 -6.70
N ILE A 57 -8.97 -3.30 -6.00
CA ILE A 57 -8.60 -2.12 -5.20
C ILE A 57 -9.05 -2.35 -3.76
N GLU A 58 -8.14 -2.11 -2.81
CA GLU A 58 -8.44 -1.93 -1.40
C GLU A 58 -8.20 -0.45 -1.07
N LYS A 59 -9.19 0.21 -0.49
CA LYS A 59 -9.09 1.64 -0.16
C LYS A 59 -9.45 1.88 1.29
N GLU A 60 -8.51 2.47 2.02
CA GLU A 60 -8.72 2.93 3.38
C GLU A 60 -9.29 4.34 3.40
N SER A 61 -10.17 4.66 4.36
CA SER A 61 -10.67 6.02 4.58
C SER A 61 -11.14 6.21 6.02
N LEU A 62 -10.69 7.29 6.66
CA LEU A 62 -11.18 7.67 7.99
C LEU A 62 -12.63 8.17 7.90
N ARG A 63 -13.47 7.77 8.85
CA ARG A 63 -14.76 8.39 9.12
C ARG A 63 -14.55 9.65 9.96
N VAL A 64 -15.13 10.74 9.52
CA VAL A 64 -15.04 12.04 10.20
C VAL A 64 -16.41 12.69 10.30
N SER A 65 -16.61 13.52 11.34
CA SER A 65 -17.79 14.37 11.46
C SER A 65 -17.83 15.45 10.36
N PRO A 66 -18.94 16.16 10.17
CA PRO A 66 -19.03 17.30 9.26
C PRO A 66 -18.03 18.43 9.55
N THR A 67 -17.48 18.46 10.77
CA THR A 67 -16.44 19.42 11.19
C THR A 67 -15.02 18.87 11.02
N GLY A 68 -14.84 17.64 10.53
CA GLY A 68 -13.55 17.01 10.30
C GLY A 68 -12.92 16.34 11.53
N ALA A 69 -13.63 16.25 12.65
CA ALA A 69 -13.17 15.50 13.82
C ALA A 69 -13.28 13.98 13.55
N LEU A 70 -12.31 13.21 14.05
CA LEU A 70 -12.31 11.75 13.93
C LEU A 70 -13.57 11.15 14.55
N SER A 71 -14.24 10.24 13.85
CA SER A 71 -15.41 9.53 14.35
C SER A 71 -15.06 8.74 15.61
N GLN A 72 -15.97 8.82 16.60
CA GLN A 72 -15.89 8.05 17.84
C GLN A 72 -16.95 6.94 17.89
N THR A 73 -17.74 6.77 16.82
CA THR A 73 -18.76 5.71 16.75
C THR A 73 -18.12 4.39 16.37
N GLY A 74 -18.66 3.28 16.84
CA GLY A 74 -18.28 1.94 16.40
C GLY A 74 -18.60 1.71 14.93
N HIS A 75 -18.17 0.57 14.40
CA HIS A 75 -18.50 0.17 13.03
C HIS A 75 -20.02 0.06 12.85
N PRO A 76 -20.65 0.74 11.86
CA PRO A 76 -22.09 0.71 11.67
C PRO A 76 -22.59 -0.70 11.35
N GLN A 77 -23.52 -1.22 12.13
CA GLN A 77 -24.09 -2.57 11.91
C GLN A 77 -24.74 -2.73 10.52
N ALA A 78 -25.26 -1.63 9.94
CA ALA A 78 -25.82 -1.62 8.59
C ALA A 78 -24.77 -1.91 7.49
N LEU A 79 -23.48 -1.79 7.78
CA LEU A 79 -22.39 -2.17 6.88
C LEU A 79 -21.98 -3.64 7.01
N GLY A 80 -22.57 -4.39 7.95
CA GLY A 80 -22.25 -5.78 8.21
C GLY A 80 -21.10 -5.97 9.21
N SER A 81 -20.55 -7.16 9.22
CA SER A 81 -19.49 -7.57 10.13
C SER A 81 -18.10 -7.16 9.63
N THR A 82 -17.28 -6.55 10.48
CA THR A 82 -15.86 -6.28 10.18
C THR A 82 -15.01 -7.54 10.00
N LEU A 83 -15.48 -8.69 10.54
CA LEU A 83 -14.76 -9.95 10.48
C LEU A 83 -15.00 -10.71 9.17
N THR A 84 -16.22 -10.68 8.65
CA THR A 84 -16.69 -11.59 7.60
C THR A 84 -17.27 -10.90 6.37
N ASN A 85 -17.46 -9.57 6.37
CA ASN A 85 -17.86 -8.86 5.16
C ASN A 85 -16.67 -8.81 4.17
N PRO A 86 -16.82 -9.32 2.93
CA PRO A 86 -15.73 -9.35 1.96
C PRO A 86 -15.43 -7.99 1.31
N TYR A 87 -16.30 -6.98 1.48
CA TYR A 87 -16.19 -5.70 0.78
C TYR A 87 -15.96 -4.50 1.70
N ILE A 88 -16.41 -4.59 2.96
CA ILE A 88 -16.31 -3.49 3.92
C ILE A 88 -15.82 -4.03 5.25
N THR A 89 -14.65 -3.60 5.65
CA THR A 89 -14.06 -3.93 6.96
C THR A 89 -13.45 -2.68 7.60
N THR A 90 -12.71 -2.85 8.68
CA THR A 90 -11.88 -1.81 9.27
C THR A 90 -10.41 -2.23 9.20
N ASP A 91 -9.51 -1.27 8.98
CA ASP A 91 -8.09 -1.54 9.13
C ASP A 91 -7.67 -1.46 10.61
N PHE A 92 -6.96 -0.42 11.04
CA PHE A 92 -6.45 -0.33 12.41
C PHE A 92 -7.50 0.11 13.43
N SER A 93 -8.32 1.10 13.09
CA SER A 93 -9.29 1.70 14.01
C SER A 93 -10.74 1.51 13.54
N GLU A 94 -11.69 1.56 14.49
CA GLU A 94 -13.12 1.60 14.19
C GLU A 94 -13.48 2.71 13.18
N SER A 95 -12.72 3.82 13.23
CA SER A 95 -12.92 4.97 12.36
C SER A 95 -12.28 4.80 10.99
N LEU A 96 -11.37 3.85 10.80
CA LEU A 96 -10.66 3.63 9.53
C LEU A 96 -11.31 2.48 8.77
N LEU A 97 -12.26 2.81 7.90
CA LEU A 97 -12.88 1.82 7.01
C LEU A 97 -11.90 1.39 5.91
N GLU A 98 -12.01 0.14 5.52
CA GLU A 98 -11.30 -0.45 4.39
C GLU A 98 -12.32 -1.06 3.41
N PHE A 99 -12.28 -0.60 2.17
CA PHE A 99 -13.16 -1.01 1.07
C PHE A 99 -12.40 -1.92 0.12
N ILE A 100 -12.97 -3.07 -0.21
CA ILE A 100 -12.32 -4.12 -0.98
C ILE A 100 -13.19 -4.45 -2.19
N THR A 101 -12.67 -4.26 -3.40
CA THR A 101 -13.36 -4.72 -4.62
C THR A 101 -13.05 -6.18 -4.92
N GLN A 102 -13.86 -6.81 -5.74
CA GLN A 102 -13.47 -8.04 -6.41
C GLN A 102 -12.38 -7.75 -7.45
N ALA A 103 -11.82 -8.81 -8.01
CA ALA A 103 -10.87 -8.73 -9.12
C ALA A 103 -11.63 -8.61 -10.46
N TYR A 104 -11.25 -7.64 -11.29
CA TYR A 104 -11.88 -7.32 -12.56
C TYR A 104 -10.86 -7.16 -13.69
N GLU A 105 -11.22 -7.59 -14.89
CA GLU A 105 -10.44 -7.31 -16.10
C GLU A 105 -10.70 -5.90 -16.64
N ARG A 106 -11.92 -5.39 -16.51
CA ARG A 106 -12.27 -4.04 -16.94
C ARG A 106 -12.08 -3.04 -15.81
N ILE A 107 -11.38 -1.95 -16.12
CA ILE A 107 -11.11 -0.86 -15.17
C ILE A 107 -12.42 -0.23 -14.68
N GLU A 108 -13.34 -0.02 -15.61
CA GLU A 108 -14.63 0.60 -15.34
C GLU A 108 -15.44 -0.21 -14.34
N ASP A 109 -15.44 -1.55 -14.44
CA ASP A 109 -16.16 -2.43 -13.52
C ASP A 109 -15.56 -2.39 -12.12
N CYS A 110 -14.22 -2.35 -12.02
CA CYS A 110 -13.52 -2.22 -10.74
C CYS A 110 -13.84 -0.88 -10.05
N LEU A 111 -13.79 0.22 -10.79
CA LEU A 111 -14.08 1.55 -10.25
C LEU A 111 -15.58 1.71 -9.94
N SER A 112 -16.48 1.16 -10.75
CA SER A 112 -17.92 1.14 -10.49
C SER A 112 -18.24 0.37 -9.19
N MET A 113 -17.61 -0.80 -8.98
CA MET A 113 -17.75 -1.54 -7.73
C MET A 113 -17.27 -0.71 -6.52
N LEU A 114 -16.10 -0.05 -6.63
CA LEU A 114 -15.58 0.81 -5.58
C LEU A 114 -16.52 1.98 -5.29
N GLU A 115 -17.09 2.61 -6.33
CA GLU A 115 -18.09 3.66 -6.18
C GLU A 115 -19.36 3.14 -5.48
N GLY A 116 -19.86 1.98 -5.87
CA GLY A 116 -21.01 1.33 -5.24
C GLY A 116 -20.79 1.10 -3.74
N ILE A 117 -19.61 0.61 -3.34
CA ILE A 117 -19.23 0.44 -1.94
C ILE A 117 -19.24 1.78 -1.19
N HIS A 118 -18.67 2.84 -1.78
CA HIS A 118 -18.67 4.18 -1.17
C HIS A 118 -20.08 4.70 -0.95
N ARG A 119 -20.94 4.63 -1.96
CA ARG A 119 -22.33 5.12 -1.89
C ARG A 119 -23.15 4.33 -0.87
N PHE A 120 -23.02 2.99 -0.88
CA PHE A 120 -23.65 2.14 0.11
C PHE A 120 -23.23 2.52 1.53
N THR A 121 -21.94 2.78 1.73
CA THR A 121 -21.40 3.20 3.02
C THR A 121 -21.94 4.57 3.44
N LEU A 122 -21.80 5.59 2.58
CA LEU A 122 -22.16 6.97 2.90
C LEU A 122 -23.64 7.14 3.29
N THR A 123 -24.54 6.36 2.68
CA THR A 123 -25.98 6.38 3.00
C THR A 123 -26.31 5.70 4.33
N ARG A 124 -25.33 5.01 4.97
CA ARG A 124 -25.51 4.22 6.20
C ARG A 124 -24.61 4.67 7.34
N LEU A 125 -23.83 5.74 7.14
CA LEU A 125 -23.07 6.37 8.22
C LEU A 125 -24.01 7.18 9.13
N ASP A 126 -23.77 7.11 10.43
CA ASP A 126 -24.51 7.86 11.44
C ASP A 126 -24.01 9.32 11.52
N ASN A 127 -24.82 10.20 12.13
CA ASN A 127 -24.42 11.56 12.50
C ASN A 127 -23.86 12.42 11.36
N GLN A 128 -24.28 12.18 10.11
CA GLN A 128 -23.78 12.87 8.91
C GLN A 128 -22.26 12.74 8.75
N GLU A 129 -21.68 11.65 9.22
CA GLU A 129 -20.27 11.34 9.00
C GLU A 129 -19.92 11.30 7.51
N MET A 130 -18.67 11.63 7.21
CA MET A 130 -18.12 11.61 5.88
C MET A 130 -16.84 10.76 5.85
N LEU A 131 -16.39 10.42 4.66
CA LEU A 131 -15.10 9.81 4.43
C LEU A 131 -14.04 10.90 4.19
N TRP A 132 -12.94 10.82 4.94
CA TRP A 132 -11.78 11.69 4.75
C TRP A 132 -11.02 11.27 3.50
N GLY A 133 -10.90 12.20 2.54
CA GLY A 133 -10.34 11.92 1.21
C GLY A 133 -8.82 12.03 1.09
N SER A 134 -8.10 12.32 2.17
CA SER A 134 -6.63 12.47 2.16
C SER A 134 -5.94 11.34 2.90
N SER A 135 -4.74 10.95 2.45
CA SER A 135 -3.95 9.91 3.11
C SER A 135 -3.46 10.32 4.49
N MET A 136 -3.04 11.58 4.66
CA MET A 136 -2.70 12.09 5.98
C MET A 136 -3.97 12.36 6.78
N PRO A 137 -3.98 11.97 8.08
CA PRO A 137 -5.17 12.06 8.91
C PRO A 137 -5.63 13.50 9.15
N CYS A 138 -6.89 13.63 9.57
CA CYS A 138 -7.47 14.88 10.05
C CYS A 138 -6.81 15.33 11.36
N ALA A 139 -7.19 16.53 11.82
CA ALA A 139 -6.73 17.05 13.10
C ALA A 139 -7.10 16.09 14.25
N LEU A 140 -6.10 15.37 14.72
CA LEU A 140 -6.24 14.37 15.78
C LEU A 140 -6.10 15.02 17.15
N GLY A 141 -6.88 14.55 18.10
CA GLY A 141 -6.70 14.83 19.51
C GLY A 141 -5.54 14.04 20.12
N GLY A 142 -5.81 13.22 21.13
CA GLY A 142 -4.84 12.31 21.71
C GLY A 142 -4.92 10.90 21.10
N GLU A 143 -3.98 10.05 21.45
CA GLU A 143 -4.04 8.62 21.10
C GLU A 143 -5.29 7.92 21.68
N ASP A 144 -5.79 8.40 22.81
CA ASP A 144 -7.00 7.86 23.47
C ASP A 144 -8.28 8.09 22.64
N GLU A 145 -8.25 9.08 21.74
CA GLU A 145 -9.35 9.37 20.82
C GLU A 145 -9.36 8.49 19.58
N ILE A 146 -8.40 7.57 19.44
CA ILE A 146 -8.32 6.63 18.30
C ILE A 146 -8.80 5.26 18.77
N PRO A 147 -10.06 4.87 18.46
CA PRO A 147 -10.62 3.59 18.90
C PRO A 147 -10.03 2.44 18.08
N ILE A 148 -9.45 1.44 18.74
CA ILE A 148 -8.93 0.24 18.08
C ILE A 148 -10.08 -0.58 17.51
N ALA A 149 -9.94 -1.09 16.29
CA ALA A 149 -10.94 -1.90 15.61
C ALA A 149 -11.26 -3.21 16.35
N LEU A 150 -12.55 -3.55 16.40
CA LEU A 150 -13.09 -4.75 17.02
C LEU A 150 -13.61 -5.71 15.95
N PHE A 151 -13.37 -7.00 16.16
CA PHE A 151 -13.73 -8.07 15.20
C PHE A 151 -14.58 -9.16 15.85
N GLY A 152 -15.32 -8.83 16.92
CA GLY A 152 -16.17 -9.75 17.64
C GLY A 152 -15.44 -10.58 18.71
N THR A 153 -16.12 -11.62 19.20
CA THR A 153 -15.73 -12.38 20.41
C THR A 153 -15.03 -13.71 20.11
N SER A 154 -15.03 -14.16 18.87
CA SER A 154 -14.30 -15.37 18.45
C SER A 154 -12.80 -15.24 18.64
N ASN A 155 -12.07 -16.35 18.76
CA ASN A 155 -10.62 -16.33 18.91
C ASN A 155 -9.92 -15.65 17.74
N VAL A 156 -10.40 -15.84 16.50
CA VAL A 156 -9.89 -15.13 15.31
C VAL A 156 -10.17 -13.63 15.41
N GLY A 157 -11.35 -13.22 15.84
CA GLY A 157 -11.70 -11.81 16.06
C GLY A 157 -10.83 -11.18 17.15
N LYS A 158 -10.67 -11.86 18.29
CA LYS A 158 -9.77 -11.43 19.37
C LYS A 158 -8.31 -11.30 18.90
N LEU A 159 -7.83 -12.25 18.08
CA LEU A 159 -6.48 -12.19 17.52
C LEU A 159 -6.28 -10.97 16.63
N LYS A 160 -7.26 -10.65 15.76
CA LYS A 160 -7.22 -9.45 14.92
C LYS A 160 -7.21 -8.17 15.75
N THR A 161 -7.96 -8.09 16.82
CA THR A 161 -7.96 -6.96 17.77
C THR A 161 -6.64 -6.88 18.54
N LEU A 162 -6.12 -8.03 19.03
CA LEU A 162 -4.85 -8.10 19.74
C LEU A 162 -3.66 -7.68 18.85
N TYR A 163 -3.66 -8.06 17.57
CA TYR A 163 -2.68 -7.59 16.60
C TYR A 163 -2.62 -6.05 16.57
N ARG A 164 -3.77 -5.39 16.52
CA ARG A 164 -3.87 -3.92 16.50
C ARG A 164 -3.48 -3.27 17.82
N LYS A 165 -3.81 -3.89 18.95
CA LYS A 165 -3.25 -3.50 20.25
C LYS A 165 -1.73 -3.56 20.24
N GLY A 166 -1.16 -4.60 19.68
CA GLY A 166 0.29 -4.74 19.49
C GLY A 166 0.86 -3.61 18.61
N LEU A 167 0.25 -3.30 17.47
CA LEU A 167 0.66 -2.16 16.63
C LEU A 167 0.61 -0.84 17.39
N SER A 168 -0.45 -0.62 18.17
CA SER A 168 -0.58 0.57 19.04
C SER A 168 0.58 0.69 20.03
N ASN A 169 0.92 -0.40 20.72
CA ASN A 169 1.96 -0.41 21.72
C ASN A 169 3.38 -0.30 21.15
N ARG A 170 3.57 -0.72 19.89
CA ARG A 170 4.88 -0.69 19.18
C ARG A 170 5.15 0.62 18.46
N TYR A 171 4.12 1.19 17.85
CA TYR A 171 4.25 2.28 16.87
C TYR A 171 3.41 3.52 17.21
N GLY A 172 2.52 3.43 18.21
CA GLY A 172 1.53 4.45 18.52
C GLY A 172 0.31 4.40 17.58
N LYS A 173 -0.85 4.87 18.06
CA LYS A 173 -2.10 4.86 17.30
C LYS A 173 -2.15 5.94 16.22
N ILE A 174 -1.50 7.09 16.46
CA ILE A 174 -1.52 8.22 15.52
C ILE A 174 -0.98 7.79 14.14
N MET A 175 0.14 7.07 14.09
CA MET A 175 0.71 6.58 12.83
C MET A 175 -0.27 5.66 12.07
N GLN A 176 -1.07 4.88 12.79
CA GLN A 176 -2.03 3.93 12.23
C GLN A 176 -3.32 4.58 11.67
N THR A 177 -3.46 5.91 11.78
CA THR A 177 -4.60 6.64 11.16
C THR A 177 -4.31 7.12 9.74
N ILE A 178 -3.12 6.83 9.21
CA ILE A 178 -2.78 7.07 7.81
C ILE A 178 -3.59 6.11 6.94
N ALA A 179 -4.13 6.62 5.83
CA ALA A 179 -4.90 5.86 4.85
C ALA A 179 -4.17 5.75 3.50
N GLY A 180 -4.39 4.68 2.78
CA GLY A 180 -3.81 4.45 1.47
C GLY A 180 -4.73 3.69 0.52
N ILE A 181 -4.23 3.48 -0.70
CA ILE A 181 -4.82 2.57 -1.66
C ILE A 181 -3.85 1.41 -1.87
N HIS A 182 -4.38 0.19 -1.74
CA HIS A 182 -3.70 -1.01 -2.21
C HIS A 182 -4.24 -1.37 -3.59
N TYR A 183 -3.32 -1.62 -4.50
CA TYR A 183 -3.63 -2.00 -5.87
C TYR A 183 -3.20 -3.43 -6.11
N ASN A 184 -4.17 -4.34 -6.21
CA ASN A 184 -3.96 -5.74 -6.50
C ASN A 184 -3.87 -5.94 -8.01
N PHE A 185 -2.85 -6.68 -8.47
CA PHE A 185 -2.56 -6.88 -9.87
C PHE A 185 -2.20 -8.33 -10.15
N SER A 186 -2.80 -8.90 -11.18
CA SER A 186 -2.38 -10.19 -11.74
C SER A 186 -2.51 -10.21 -13.27
N MET A 187 -1.65 -11.02 -13.90
CA MET A 187 -1.85 -11.41 -15.29
C MET A 187 -2.86 -12.54 -15.34
N PRO A 188 -3.69 -12.64 -16.42
CA PRO A 188 -4.65 -13.71 -16.57
C PRO A 188 -3.96 -15.08 -16.68
N GLU A 189 -4.64 -16.14 -16.28
CA GLU A 189 -4.07 -17.51 -16.29
C GLU A 189 -3.62 -17.94 -17.69
N SER A 190 -4.29 -17.49 -18.75
CA SER A 190 -3.95 -17.78 -20.18
C SER A 190 -2.60 -17.17 -20.61
N PHE A 191 -2.13 -16.10 -19.95
CA PHE A 191 -0.86 -15.45 -20.26
C PHE A 191 0.35 -16.36 -19.92
N TRP A 192 0.33 -17.06 -18.81
CA TRP A 192 1.50 -17.70 -18.23
C TRP A 192 2.11 -18.82 -19.09
N PRO A 193 1.30 -19.75 -19.67
CA PRO A 193 1.85 -20.79 -20.52
C PRO A 193 2.54 -20.25 -21.77
N GLN A 194 1.98 -19.22 -22.40
CA GLN A 194 2.54 -18.59 -23.58
C GLN A 194 3.86 -17.86 -23.22
N TYR A 195 3.88 -17.14 -22.11
CA TYR A 195 5.07 -16.42 -21.64
C TYR A 195 6.19 -17.38 -21.27
N GLN A 196 5.88 -18.50 -20.59
CA GLN A 196 6.85 -19.56 -20.28
C GLN A 196 7.46 -20.14 -21.54
N GLN A 197 6.63 -20.48 -22.53
CA GLN A 197 7.09 -21.01 -23.82
C GLN A 197 8.03 -20.03 -24.55
N GLN A 198 7.70 -18.74 -24.58
CA GLN A 198 8.53 -17.70 -25.21
C GLN A 198 9.87 -17.52 -24.51
N CYS A 199 9.88 -17.65 -23.17
CA CYS A 199 11.12 -17.63 -22.40
C CYS A 199 11.98 -18.89 -22.56
N GLY A 200 11.47 -19.94 -23.23
CA GLY A 200 12.14 -21.24 -23.34
C GLY A 200 12.29 -21.96 -22.00
N ASP A 201 11.48 -21.60 -21.00
CA ASP A 201 11.52 -22.20 -19.67
C ASP A 201 10.80 -23.54 -19.69
N THR A 202 11.41 -24.57 -19.06
CA THR A 202 10.90 -25.96 -19.01
C THR A 202 10.53 -26.42 -17.59
N GLY A 203 10.57 -25.52 -16.61
CA GLY A 203 10.18 -25.77 -15.24
C GLY A 203 8.66 -25.93 -15.08
N THR A 204 8.19 -25.97 -13.83
CA THR A 204 6.74 -25.95 -13.58
C THR A 204 6.17 -24.56 -13.86
N LEU A 205 4.92 -24.48 -14.31
CA LEU A 205 4.25 -23.21 -14.54
C LEU A 205 4.13 -22.38 -13.25
N GLN A 206 3.94 -23.02 -12.11
CA GLN A 206 3.89 -22.40 -10.79
C GLN A 206 5.23 -21.70 -10.45
N ASP A 207 6.34 -22.39 -10.61
CA ASP A 207 7.67 -21.82 -10.33
C ASP A 207 8.01 -20.69 -11.29
N PHE A 208 7.70 -20.87 -12.58
CA PHE A 208 7.89 -19.83 -13.59
C PHE A 208 7.11 -18.57 -13.23
N ARG A 209 5.80 -18.68 -12.95
CA ARG A 209 4.94 -17.56 -12.53
C ARG A 209 5.48 -16.87 -11.27
N THR A 210 5.83 -17.66 -10.26
CA THR A 210 6.39 -17.16 -8.99
C THR A 210 7.66 -16.36 -9.23
N ASN A 211 8.61 -16.90 -9.99
CA ASN A 211 9.86 -16.22 -10.33
C ASN A 211 9.62 -14.92 -11.11
N LYS A 212 8.66 -14.91 -12.04
CA LYS A 212 8.32 -13.71 -12.82
C LYS A 212 7.65 -12.63 -11.97
N TYR A 213 6.82 -12.98 -11.00
CA TYR A 213 6.31 -12.00 -10.04
C TYR A 213 7.41 -11.46 -9.11
N LEU A 214 8.39 -12.27 -8.72
CA LEU A 214 9.56 -11.77 -7.98
C LEU A 214 10.42 -10.84 -8.85
N HIS A 215 10.55 -11.10 -10.16
CA HIS A 215 11.16 -10.15 -11.10
C HIS A 215 10.42 -8.82 -11.12
N LEU A 216 9.08 -8.85 -11.23
CA LEU A 216 8.24 -7.66 -11.17
C LEU A 216 8.48 -6.89 -9.88
N ILE A 217 8.49 -7.56 -8.72
CA ILE A 217 8.69 -6.92 -7.41
C ILE A 217 10.05 -6.23 -7.33
N ARG A 218 11.13 -6.86 -7.80
CA ARG A 218 12.47 -6.22 -7.80
C ARG A 218 12.49 -4.96 -8.67
N ASN A 219 11.94 -5.03 -9.89
CA ASN A 219 11.84 -3.86 -10.76
C ASN A 219 10.93 -2.79 -10.19
N PHE A 220 9.82 -3.18 -9.56
CA PHE A 220 8.95 -2.26 -8.84
C PHE A 220 9.72 -1.51 -7.75
N HIS A 221 10.50 -2.18 -6.93
CA HIS A 221 11.30 -1.52 -5.88
C HIS A 221 12.27 -0.50 -6.48
N ARG A 222 12.95 -0.82 -7.59
CA ARG A 222 13.89 0.08 -8.28
C ARG A 222 13.25 1.36 -8.76
N TYR A 223 11.97 1.30 -9.17
CA TYR A 223 11.27 2.38 -9.85
C TYR A 223 10.08 2.94 -9.07
N SER A 224 9.72 2.42 -7.90
CA SER A 224 8.54 2.83 -7.11
C SER A 224 8.56 4.30 -6.69
N TRP A 225 9.73 4.90 -6.58
CA TRP A 225 9.88 6.34 -6.32
C TRP A 225 9.18 7.19 -7.41
N LEU A 226 9.07 6.70 -8.65
CA LEU A 226 8.36 7.37 -9.72
C LEU A 226 6.85 7.45 -9.43
N LEU A 227 6.23 6.39 -8.87
CA LEU A 227 4.82 6.42 -8.47
C LEU A 227 4.56 7.45 -7.36
N VAL A 228 5.47 7.53 -6.40
CA VAL A 228 5.40 8.51 -5.31
C VAL A 228 5.55 9.93 -5.83
N TYR A 229 6.39 10.17 -6.83
CA TYR A 229 6.47 11.46 -7.51
C TYR A 229 5.18 11.82 -8.24
N LEU A 230 4.63 10.91 -9.05
CA LEU A 230 3.51 11.16 -9.95
C LEU A 230 2.16 11.24 -9.23
N PHE A 231 1.97 10.47 -8.17
CA PHE A 231 0.68 10.26 -7.50
C PHE A 231 0.69 10.60 -6.02
N GLY A 232 1.83 10.98 -5.44
CA GLY A 232 1.88 11.43 -4.06
C GLY A 232 0.96 12.63 -3.84
N ALA A 233 0.12 12.56 -2.82
CA ALA A 233 -0.88 13.55 -2.46
C ALA A 233 -0.87 13.87 -0.96
N SER A 234 0.31 13.77 -0.33
CA SER A 234 0.48 14.08 1.09
C SER A 234 1.75 14.92 1.33
N PRO A 235 1.83 16.14 0.73
CA PRO A 235 2.98 17.04 0.89
C PRO A 235 3.01 17.78 2.22
N ALA A 236 1.93 17.70 3.00
CA ALA A 236 1.72 18.39 4.27
C ALA A 236 0.97 17.50 5.26
N ALA A 237 1.02 17.88 6.54
CA ALA A 237 0.29 17.22 7.63
C ALA A 237 -0.13 18.24 8.70
N CYS A 238 -1.17 17.92 9.46
CA CYS A 238 -1.51 18.69 10.65
C CYS A 238 -0.44 18.51 11.74
N LYS A 239 -0.13 19.58 12.50
CA LYS A 239 0.80 19.51 13.65
C LYS A 239 0.39 18.46 14.68
N SER A 240 -0.92 18.18 14.83
CA SER A 240 -1.41 17.14 15.71
C SER A 240 -0.88 15.73 15.37
N PHE A 241 -0.62 15.45 14.10
CA PHE A 241 -0.08 14.17 13.64
C PHE A 241 1.37 13.92 14.09
N VAL A 242 2.17 14.96 14.23
CA VAL A 242 3.60 14.86 14.60
C VAL A 242 3.87 15.19 16.07
N ARG A 243 2.81 15.40 16.87
CA ARG A 243 2.92 15.78 18.27
C ARG A 243 3.81 14.80 19.06
N GLY A 244 4.87 15.35 19.67
CA GLY A 244 5.81 14.55 20.48
C GLY A 244 6.83 13.73 19.68
N ARG A 245 6.89 13.91 18.35
CA ARG A 245 7.84 13.22 17.46
C ARG A 245 8.86 14.22 16.91
N GLU A 246 10.11 13.80 16.77
CA GLU A 246 11.13 14.59 16.07
C GLU A 246 10.83 14.61 14.57
N HIS A 247 10.95 15.77 13.93
CA HIS A 247 10.72 15.96 12.50
C HIS A 247 11.52 17.11 11.91
N SER A 248 11.74 17.07 10.60
CA SER A 248 12.41 18.13 9.80
C SER A 248 11.42 19.02 9.04
N LEU A 249 10.10 18.87 9.27
CA LEU A 249 9.07 19.63 8.56
C LEU A 249 9.12 21.12 8.94
N GLN A 250 8.79 21.98 7.99
CA GLN A 250 8.65 23.42 8.13
C GLN A 250 7.19 23.78 8.47
N GLU A 251 7.00 24.90 9.13
CA GLU A 251 5.67 25.47 9.38
C GLU A 251 5.17 26.22 8.14
N LEU A 252 4.00 25.82 7.61
CA LEU A 252 3.29 26.57 6.59
C LEU A 252 2.39 27.65 7.25
N ASP A 253 1.71 27.24 8.32
CA ASP A 253 0.83 28.08 9.15
C ASP A 253 0.82 27.56 10.60
N GLU A 254 -0.05 28.13 11.46
CA GLU A 254 -0.18 27.76 12.88
C GLU A 254 -0.50 26.27 13.08
N HIS A 255 -1.15 25.61 12.10
CA HIS A 255 -1.68 24.24 12.23
C HIS A 255 -1.04 23.24 11.27
N THR A 256 -0.32 23.71 10.24
CA THR A 256 0.19 22.92 9.13
C THR A 256 1.71 22.84 9.11
N LEU A 257 2.22 21.61 8.97
CA LEU A 257 3.61 21.31 8.67
C LEU A 257 3.74 20.77 7.25
N TYR A 258 4.83 21.10 6.56
CA TYR A 258 5.05 20.70 5.17
C TYR A 258 6.54 20.63 4.83
N LEU A 259 6.87 20.14 3.65
CA LEU A 259 8.15 20.38 2.98
C LEU A 259 7.88 20.99 1.59
N PRO A 260 8.65 22.01 1.16
CA PRO A 260 8.38 22.74 -0.08
C PRO A 260 8.30 21.86 -1.33
N TYR A 261 9.04 20.76 -1.34
CA TYR A 261 9.13 19.84 -2.47
C TYR A 261 8.61 18.43 -2.17
N ALA A 262 7.99 18.20 -1.00
CA ALA A 262 7.47 16.88 -0.64
C ALA A 262 6.36 16.40 -1.57
N THR A 263 6.31 15.10 -1.77
CA THR A 263 5.30 14.42 -2.58
C THR A 263 4.34 13.58 -1.73
N CYS A 264 4.89 12.73 -0.85
CA CYS A 264 4.12 11.70 -0.13
C CYS A 264 4.69 11.46 1.28
N LEU A 265 4.45 12.38 2.23
CA LEU A 265 4.95 12.25 3.61
C LEU A 265 4.46 10.96 4.30
N ARG A 266 3.34 10.37 3.83
CA ARG A 266 2.85 9.07 4.26
C ARG A 266 3.91 7.97 4.13
N MET A 267 4.68 7.99 3.04
CA MET A 267 5.74 7.01 2.76
C MET A 267 7.10 7.40 3.34
N GLY A 268 7.17 8.51 4.06
CA GLY A 268 8.37 9.03 4.71
C GLY A 268 8.60 8.50 6.12
N ASN A 269 9.59 9.10 6.80
CA ASN A 269 9.96 8.73 8.17
C ASN A 269 8.88 9.02 9.23
N LEU A 270 7.89 9.84 8.90
CA LEU A 270 6.73 10.13 9.75
C LEU A 270 5.57 9.16 9.54
N GLY A 271 5.57 8.42 8.44
CA GLY A 271 4.53 7.48 8.05
C GLY A 271 4.89 6.02 8.37
N TYR A 272 4.58 5.13 7.43
CA TYR A 272 4.76 3.69 7.54
C TYR A 272 6.24 3.26 7.57
N LYS A 273 6.98 3.66 8.62
CA LYS A 273 8.35 3.17 8.87
C LYS A 273 8.50 2.79 10.34
N SER A 274 9.22 1.70 10.58
CA SER A 274 9.56 1.20 11.91
C SER A 274 11.07 1.17 12.07
N GLU A 275 11.58 1.74 13.17
CA GLU A 275 13.00 1.64 13.52
C GLU A 275 13.47 0.19 13.62
N ALA A 276 12.63 -0.67 14.22
CA ALA A 276 12.92 -2.09 14.36
C ALA A 276 13.10 -2.81 13.02
N GLN A 277 12.40 -2.36 11.97
CA GLN A 277 12.45 -2.98 10.64
C GLN A 277 13.50 -2.35 9.70
N LYS A 278 14.15 -1.23 10.08
CA LYS A 278 15.13 -0.54 9.22
C LYS A 278 16.32 -1.41 8.81
N SER A 279 16.72 -2.34 9.67
CA SER A 279 17.84 -3.25 9.39
C SER A 279 17.40 -4.54 8.69
N LEU A 280 16.10 -4.75 8.50
CA LEU A 280 15.57 -5.97 7.92
C LEU A 280 15.72 -5.93 6.39
N PHE A 281 16.68 -6.70 5.89
CA PHE A 281 16.81 -6.94 4.45
C PHE A 281 15.95 -8.13 4.05
N VAL A 282 14.89 -7.87 3.31
CA VAL A 282 14.02 -8.91 2.74
C VAL A 282 14.39 -9.13 1.28
N CYS A 283 14.88 -10.34 1.00
CA CYS A 283 15.35 -10.72 -0.32
C CYS A 283 14.19 -11.19 -1.21
N TYR A 284 14.05 -10.59 -2.39
CA TYR A 284 13.06 -10.96 -3.41
C TYR A 284 13.67 -11.70 -4.61
N ASN A 285 14.85 -12.31 -4.45
CA ASN A 285 15.51 -13.03 -5.54
C ASN A 285 14.86 -14.40 -5.79
N ASP A 286 14.41 -15.05 -4.71
CA ASP A 286 13.57 -16.24 -4.78
C ASP A 286 12.58 -16.30 -3.61
N LEU A 287 11.55 -17.14 -3.75
CA LEU A 287 10.46 -17.24 -2.77
C LEU A 287 10.93 -17.83 -1.43
N ASN A 288 11.90 -18.76 -1.43
CA ASN A 288 12.38 -19.37 -0.20
C ASN A 288 13.14 -18.34 0.63
N ASN A 289 14.04 -17.57 0.02
CA ASN A 289 14.75 -16.49 0.70
C ASN A 289 13.79 -15.44 1.27
N TYR A 290 12.75 -15.06 0.50
CA TYR A 290 11.70 -14.15 0.97
C TYR A 290 11.01 -14.71 2.22
N ALA A 291 10.60 -15.97 2.15
CA ALA A 291 9.89 -16.64 3.23
C ALA A 291 10.78 -16.83 4.48
N GLU A 292 12.04 -17.21 4.31
CA GLU A 292 13.00 -17.37 5.40
C GLU A 292 13.30 -16.05 6.11
N CYS A 293 13.42 -14.95 5.36
CA CYS A 293 13.61 -13.62 5.95
C CYS A 293 12.43 -13.23 6.86
N LEU A 294 11.19 -13.42 6.42
CA LEU A 294 10.01 -13.11 7.22
C LEU A 294 9.84 -14.07 8.40
N ASP A 295 10.03 -15.36 8.16
CA ASP A 295 9.95 -16.38 9.20
C ASP A 295 10.95 -16.09 10.32
N LYS A 296 12.20 -15.79 9.99
CA LYS A 296 13.22 -15.38 10.96
C LYS A 296 12.78 -14.14 11.74
N ALA A 297 12.21 -13.13 11.08
CA ALA A 297 11.74 -11.93 11.75
C ALA A 297 10.56 -12.19 12.70
N MET A 298 9.68 -13.13 12.36
CA MET A 298 8.57 -13.57 13.20
C MET A 298 8.99 -14.43 14.40
N HIS A 299 10.22 -14.96 14.41
CA HIS A 299 10.77 -15.78 15.50
C HIS A 299 11.97 -15.13 16.22
N THR A 300 12.31 -13.89 15.86
CA THR A 300 13.39 -13.15 16.53
C THR A 300 12.81 -12.17 17.54
N THR A 301 13.01 -12.43 18.83
CA THR A 301 12.57 -11.53 19.91
C THR A 301 13.27 -10.17 19.79
N TYR A 302 12.51 -9.09 19.97
CA TYR A 302 12.99 -7.72 19.95
C TYR A 302 12.88 -7.10 21.36
N PRO A 303 14.01 -6.68 21.99
CA PRO A 303 14.02 -6.31 23.40
C PRO A 303 13.04 -5.21 23.79
N GLU A 304 12.85 -4.20 22.93
CA GLU A 304 11.92 -3.11 23.19
C GLU A 304 10.46 -3.62 23.18
N TYR A 305 10.14 -4.63 22.39
CA TYR A 305 8.80 -5.24 22.36
C TYR A 305 8.61 -6.23 23.50
N GLU A 306 9.68 -6.89 23.96
CA GLU A 306 9.64 -7.71 25.18
C GLU A 306 9.35 -6.85 26.41
N ALA A 307 9.89 -5.62 26.47
CA ALA A 307 9.67 -4.67 27.55
C ALA A 307 8.20 -4.16 27.65
N ILE A 308 7.39 -4.30 26.60
CA ILE A 308 5.94 -3.99 26.66
C ILE A 308 5.24 -4.86 27.70
N GLY A 309 5.64 -6.13 27.84
CA GLY A 309 5.13 -7.04 28.84
C GLY A 309 3.65 -7.42 28.64
N ARG A 310 2.94 -7.55 29.75
CA ARG A 310 1.50 -7.85 29.83
C ARG A 310 0.76 -6.73 30.53
N GLY A 311 -0.55 -6.62 30.30
CA GLY A 311 -1.41 -5.64 30.95
C GLY A 311 -1.59 -5.90 32.46
N VAL A 312 -2.29 -4.99 33.14
CA VAL A 312 -2.46 -4.99 34.60
C VAL A 312 -3.06 -6.30 35.12
N ASP A 313 -4.01 -6.86 34.39
CA ASP A 313 -4.69 -8.13 34.73
C ASP A 313 -4.00 -9.36 34.10
N GLY A 314 -2.76 -9.19 33.60
CA GLY A 314 -2.02 -10.26 32.91
C GLY A 314 -2.48 -10.49 31.46
N GLU A 315 -3.36 -9.65 30.92
CA GLU A 315 -3.84 -9.76 29.54
C GLU A 315 -2.70 -9.53 28.51
N PRO A 316 -2.74 -10.19 27.35
CA PRO A 316 -1.76 -9.93 26.30
C PRO A 316 -1.98 -8.53 25.69
N LEU A 317 -0.87 -7.78 25.53
CA LEU A 317 -0.84 -6.47 24.89
C LEU A 317 -0.38 -6.51 23.43
N GLN A 318 0.10 -7.65 22.97
CA GLN A 318 0.57 -7.96 21.62
C GLN A 318 0.54 -9.48 21.42
N ILE A 319 0.61 -9.95 20.18
CA ILE A 319 0.58 -11.38 19.86
C ILE A 319 1.82 -12.10 20.43
N ASN A 320 2.99 -11.51 20.21
CA ASN A 320 4.29 -11.97 20.71
C ASN A 320 5.25 -10.78 20.80
N ALA A 321 6.45 -10.98 21.31
CA ALA A 321 7.50 -9.94 21.45
C ALA A 321 8.54 -9.99 20.32
N ASN A 322 8.24 -10.64 19.20
CA ASN A 322 9.17 -10.78 18.08
C ASN A 322 9.21 -9.51 17.23
N LEU A 323 10.21 -9.40 16.35
CA LEU A 323 10.41 -8.28 15.44
C LEU A 323 9.16 -8.02 14.56
N LEU A 324 8.48 -9.10 14.16
CA LEU A 324 7.16 -9.07 13.53
C LEU A 324 6.18 -9.96 14.33
N GLN A 325 4.99 -9.45 14.61
CA GLN A 325 3.92 -10.27 15.20
C GLN A 325 3.37 -11.29 14.18
N LEU A 326 3.25 -10.83 12.94
CA LEU A 326 2.73 -11.54 11.78
C LEU A 326 3.52 -11.07 10.55
N GLU A 327 3.49 -11.86 9.48
CA GLU A 327 4.06 -11.47 8.18
C GLU A 327 3.49 -10.16 7.63
N ASN A 328 2.21 -9.86 7.93
CA ASN A 328 1.55 -8.62 7.51
C ASN A 328 2.06 -7.36 8.20
N GLU A 329 2.83 -7.46 9.28
CA GLU A 329 3.45 -6.33 9.95
C GLU A 329 4.69 -5.79 9.22
N PHE A 330 5.24 -6.55 8.27
CA PHE A 330 6.35 -6.06 7.46
C PHE A 330 5.89 -4.91 6.54
N TYR A 331 6.45 -3.72 6.77
CA TYR A 331 6.15 -2.54 5.95
C TYR A 331 6.91 -2.60 4.62
N SER A 332 6.17 -2.89 3.55
CA SER A 332 6.69 -2.93 2.18
C SER A 332 5.78 -2.14 1.24
N THR A 333 6.36 -1.54 0.21
CA THR A 333 5.64 -0.82 -0.85
C THR A 333 4.91 -1.74 -1.82
N ILE A 334 5.27 -3.03 -1.83
CA ILE A 334 4.68 -4.09 -2.65
C ILE A 334 4.83 -5.43 -1.93
N ARG A 335 3.84 -6.32 -2.08
CA ARG A 335 3.86 -7.67 -1.50
C ARG A 335 3.48 -8.74 -2.52
N PRO A 336 4.13 -9.92 -2.48
CA PRO A 336 3.61 -11.11 -3.12
C PRO A 336 2.38 -11.63 -2.33
N LYS A 337 1.35 -12.01 -3.03
CA LYS A 337 0.08 -12.45 -2.44
C LYS A 337 -0.42 -13.75 -3.06
N ARG A 338 -1.22 -14.44 -2.26
CA ARG A 338 -2.00 -15.60 -2.66
C ARG A 338 -3.28 -15.67 -1.83
N ASN A 339 -4.36 -16.12 -2.42
CA ASN A 339 -5.59 -16.42 -1.71
C ASN A 339 -5.36 -17.52 -0.69
N VAL A 340 -5.74 -17.27 0.56
CA VAL A 340 -5.55 -18.20 1.69
C VAL A 340 -6.84 -18.95 2.00
N LYS A 341 -6.71 -20.21 2.40
CA LYS A 341 -7.83 -20.97 2.98
C LYS A 341 -8.06 -20.50 4.42
N SER A 342 -9.28 -20.70 4.94
CA SER A 342 -9.57 -20.37 6.33
C SER A 342 -8.57 -21.07 7.27
N GLY A 343 -7.94 -20.29 8.17
CA GLY A 343 -6.94 -20.77 9.12
C GLY A 343 -5.53 -21.02 8.56
N GLN A 344 -5.31 -20.86 7.25
CA GLN A 344 -3.98 -20.97 6.65
C GLN A 344 -3.21 -19.64 6.81
N ARG A 345 -1.92 -19.72 7.17
CA ARG A 345 -1.05 -18.53 7.20
C ARG A 345 -0.65 -18.11 5.77
N PRO A 346 -0.64 -16.81 5.46
CA PRO A 346 -0.27 -16.30 4.13
C PRO A 346 1.08 -16.81 3.63
N LEU A 347 2.10 -16.83 4.49
CA LEU A 347 3.43 -17.30 4.12
C LEU A 347 3.45 -18.80 3.77
N ALA A 348 2.69 -19.62 4.50
CA ALA A 348 2.54 -21.05 4.21
C ALA A 348 1.83 -21.25 2.85
N ALA A 349 0.77 -20.48 2.57
CA ALA A 349 0.08 -20.52 1.28
C ALA A 349 1.00 -20.15 0.11
N LEU A 350 1.86 -19.15 0.27
CA LEU A 350 2.85 -18.75 -0.72
C LEU A 350 3.88 -19.87 -0.97
N LYS A 351 4.40 -20.51 0.09
CA LYS A 351 5.35 -21.63 -0.04
C LYS A 351 4.73 -22.82 -0.77
N GLU A 352 3.46 -23.14 -0.48
CA GLU A 352 2.76 -24.29 -1.07
C GLU A 352 2.36 -24.05 -2.53
N GLY A 353 1.79 -22.88 -2.84
CA GLY A 353 1.13 -22.60 -4.12
C GLY A 353 1.81 -21.57 -5.00
N GLY A 354 2.91 -20.96 -4.56
CA GLY A 354 3.57 -19.86 -5.27
C GLY A 354 2.78 -18.54 -5.22
N ILE A 355 3.27 -17.54 -5.92
CA ILE A 355 2.63 -16.21 -5.98
C ILE A 355 1.48 -16.25 -6.99
N GLU A 356 0.31 -15.74 -6.59
CA GLU A 356 -0.89 -15.67 -7.41
C GLU A 356 -1.11 -14.27 -7.97
N TYR A 357 -0.88 -13.23 -7.16
CA TYR A 357 -0.96 -11.83 -7.53
C TYR A 357 0.01 -10.99 -6.70
N ILE A 358 0.11 -9.72 -7.01
CA ILE A 358 0.89 -8.76 -6.22
C ILE A 358 0.01 -7.62 -5.72
N GLU A 359 0.37 -7.03 -4.59
CA GLU A 359 -0.32 -5.93 -3.93
C GLU A 359 0.62 -4.72 -3.84
N VAL A 360 0.35 -3.66 -4.61
CA VAL A 360 1.02 -2.36 -4.47
C VAL A 360 0.39 -1.58 -3.33
N ARG A 361 1.22 -1.04 -2.42
CA ARG A 361 0.77 -0.37 -1.18
C ARG A 361 1.23 1.08 -1.06
N ALA A 362 1.94 1.59 -2.07
CA ALA A 362 2.61 2.89 -2.03
C ALA A 362 1.74 4.06 -2.51
N LEU A 363 0.43 3.86 -2.75
CA LEU A 363 -0.43 4.87 -3.37
C LEU A 363 -1.17 5.71 -2.33
N ASP A 364 -1.07 7.04 -2.46
CA ASP A 364 -1.89 7.97 -1.70
C ASP A 364 -3.33 8.04 -2.24
N LEU A 365 -4.24 8.41 -1.36
CA LEU A 365 -5.56 8.91 -1.74
C LEU A 365 -5.39 10.27 -2.42
N ASN A 366 -5.84 10.41 -3.66
CA ASN A 366 -5.90 11.71 -4.32
C ASN A 366 -7.18 12.44 -3.88
N PRO A 367 -7.10 13.51 -3.05
CA PRO A 367 -8.28 14.16 -2.49
C PRO A 367 -9.13 14.92 -3.52
N TYR A 368 -8.62 15.09 -4.73
CA TYR A 368 -9.36 15.70 -5.83
C TYR A 368 -10.26 14.72 -6.59
N LEU A 369 -10.19 13.43 -6.26
CA LEU A 369 -10.95 12.37 -6.90
C LEU A 369 -11.94 11.73 -5.91
N PRO A 370 -13.21 11.50 -6.29
CA PRO A 370 -14.22 10.92 -5.39
C PRO A 370 -13.82 9.57 -4.81
N LEU A 371 -13.15 8.74 -5.60
CA LEU A 371 -12.67 7.41 -5.19
C LEU A 371 -11.21 7.42 -4.70
N GLY A 372 -10.52 8.58 -4.72
CA GLY A 372 -9.10 8.67 -4.41
C GLY A 372 -8.16 8.16 -5.50
N ILE A 373 -8.70 7.51 -6.53
CA ILE A 373 -8.05 6.96 -7.72
C ILE A 373 -9.01 7.06 -8.90
N ASP A 374 -8.49 7.09 -10.13
CA ASP A 374 -9.27 7.12 -11.36
C ASP A 374 -8.78 6.11 -12.42
N ALA A 375 -9.48 6.05 -13.54
CA ALA A 375 -9.15 5.18 -14.65
C ALA A 375 -7.79 5.52 -15.30
N GLU A 376 -7.40 6.79 -15.30
CA GLU A 376 -6.12 7.23 -15.86
C GLU A 376 -4.94 6.71 -15.03
N GLN A 377 -5.01 6.89 -13.69
CA GLN A 377 -4.00 6.34 -12.78
C GLN A 377 -3.96 4.82 -12.86
N THR A 378 -5.12 4.15 -12.93
CA THR A 378 -5.22 2.70 -13.06
C THR A 378 -4.52 2.19 -14.33
N LYS A 379 -4.77 2.81 -15.49
CA LYS A 379 -4.09 2.47 -16.75
C LYS A 379 -2.57 2.66 -16.66
N PHE A 380 -2.13 3.72 -16.02
CA PHE A 380 -0.70 3.92 -15.79
C PHE A 380 -0.10 2.83 -14.89
N LEU A 381 -0.78 2.45 -13.81
CA LEU A 381 -0.32 1.38 -12.90
C LEU A 381 -0.22 0.04 -13.64
N ASP A 382 -1.21 -0.32 -14.45
CA ASP A 382 -1.15 -1.51 -15.29
C ASP A 382 0.07 -1.47 -16.22
N THR A 383 0.28 -0.35 -16.92
CA THR A 383 1.44 -0.14 -17.81
C THR A 383 2.76 -0.31 -17.06
N PHE A 384 2.86 0.29 -15.88
CA PHE A 384 4.05 0.24 -15.05
C PHE A 384 4.34 -1.18 -14.54
N LEU A 385 3.31 -1.90 -14.09
CA LEU A 385 3.47 -3.25 -13.56
C LEU A 385 3.75 -4.29 -14.67
N VAL A 386 3.12 -4.16 -15.83
CA VAL A 386 3.45 -4.97 -17.03
C VAL A 386 4.88 -4.72 -17.46
N HIS A 387 5.33 -3.46 -17.47
CA HIS A 387 6.74 -3.16 -17.74
C HIS A 387 7.66 -3.83 -16.72
N CYS A 388 7.39 -3.69 -15.42
CA CYS A 388 8.18 -4.33 -14.36
C CYS A 388 8.23 -5.86 -14.49
N LEU A 389 7.16 -6.48 -14.97
CA LEU A 389 7.08 -7.93 -15.19
C LEU A 389 7.95 -8.37 -16.38
N LEU A 390 7.91 -7.61 -17.48
CA LEU A 390 8.52 -8.01 -18.76
C LEU A 390 9.97 -7.52 -18.91
N ALA A 391 10.37 -6.44 -18.24
CA ALA A 391 11.72 -5.91 -18.30
C ALA A 391 12.73 -6.84 -17.63
N PRO A 392 14.00 -6.85 -18.07
CA PRO A 392 15.06 -7.58 -17.37
C PRO A 392 15.13 -7.20 -15.90
N SER A 393 15.29 -8.20 -15.02
CA SER A 393 15.31 -8.00 -13.58
C SER A 393 16.48 -8.76 -12.94
N PRO A 394 17.67 -8.15 -12.89
CA PRO A 394 18.81 -8.74 -12.19
C PRO A 394 18.51 -8.95 -10.71
N GLU A 395 19.27 -9.84 -10.08
CA GLU A 395 19.17 -10.06 -8.63
C GLU A 395 19.46 -8.77 -7.87
N CYS A 396 18.74 -8.59 -6.75
CA CYS A 396 18.92 -7.45 -5.86
C CYS A 396 19.86 -7.86 -4.72
N HIS A 397 20.87 -7.02 -4.48
CA HIS A 397 21.79 -7.17 -3.37
C HIS A 397 21.46 -6.18 -2.25
N GLN A 398 21.94 -6.46 -1.05
CA GLN A 398 21.65 -5.64 0.14
C GLN A 398 21.99 -4.15 -0.05
N ALA A 399 23.08 -3.84 -0.73
CA ALA A 399 23.47 -2.44 -0.98
C ALA A 399 22.43 -1.73 -1.87
N GLU A 400 21.96 -2.38 -2.94
CA GLU A 400 20.91 -1.85 -3.81
C GLU A 400 19.58 -1.69 -3.07
N PHE A 401 19.22 -2.63 -2.19
CA PHE A 401 18.00 -2.55 -1.38
C PHE A 401 17.95 -1.27 -0.55
N PHE A 402 19.06 -0.94 0.14
CA PHE A 402 19.13 0.28 0.93
C PHE A 402 19.23 1.55 0.08
N GLU A 403 19.91 1.50 -1.08
CA GLU A 403 19.96 2.60 -2.05
C GLU A 403 18.56 2.94 -2.57
N VAL A 404 17.76 1.94 -2.92
CA VAL A 404 16.36 2.11 -3.36
C VAL A 404 15.50 2.74 -2.26
N ALA A 405 15.66 2.29 -1.02
CA ALA A 405 14.94 2.86 0.12
C ALA A 405 15.31 4.33 0.38
N GLU A 406 16.58 4.68 0.22
CA GLU A 406 17.07 6.06 0.31
C GLU A 406 16.52 6.94 -0.82
N ASN A 407 16.54 6.45 -2.07
CA ASN A 407 15.96 7.15 -3.21
C ASN A 407 14.48 7.44 -3.01
N LEU A 408 13.72 6.45 -2.52
CA LEU A 408 12.31 6.63 -2.19
C LEU A 408 12.13 7.74 -1.14
N THR A 409 12.94 7.75 -0.09
CA THR A 409 12.90 8.79 0.96
C THR A 409 13.19 10.17 0.40
N ARG A 410 14.19 10.30 -0.48
CA ARG A 410 14.52 11.58 -1.15
C ARG A 410 13.35 12.08 -1.99
N VAL A 411 12.71 11.21 -2.77
CA VAL A 411 11.55 11.61 -3.57
C VAL A 411 10.35 11.95 -2.72
N VAL A 412 10.12 11.25 -1.62
CA VAL A 412 9.08 11.61 -0.64
C VAL A 412 9.24 13.04 -0.14
N GLU A 413 10.46 13.43 0.24
CA GLU A 413 10.74 14.71 0.88
C GLU A 413 11.04 15.84 -0.11
N GLN A 414 11.62 15.52 -1.28
CA GLN A 414 12.16 16.48 -2.22
C GLN A 414 11.79 16.21 -3.69
N GLY A 415 10.85 15.31 -3.98
CA GLY A 415 10.58 14.83 -5.34
C GLY A 415 10.26 15.91 -6.36
N ARG A 416 9.67 17.05 -5.92
CA ARG A 416 9.36 18.18 -6.81
C ARG A 416 10.51 19.18 -6.97
N ASP A 417 11.65 18.99 -6.27
CA ASP A 417 12.84 19.81 -6.50
C ASP A 417 13.43 19.50 -7.88
N PRO A 418 13.54 20.48 -8.78
CA PRO A 418 14.10 20.26 -10.13
C PRO A 418 15.57 19.84 -10.11
N ALA A 419 16.30 20.07 -9.03
CA ALA A 419 17.71 19.72 -8.87
C ALA A 419 17.94 18.40 -8.15
N LEU A 420 16.87 17.65 -7.80
CA LEU A 420 17.00 16.40 -7.05
C LEU A 420 17.86 15.37 -7.78
N MET A 421 18.87 14.86 -7.09
CA MET A 421 19.71 13.76 -7.51
C MET A 421 19.35 12.50 -6.73
N LEU A 422 19.20 11.39 -7.43
CA LEU A 422 19.05 10.04 -6.88
C LEU A 422 20.37 9.27 -7.10
N SER A 423 20.47 8.12 -6.48
CA SER A 423 21.60 7.20 -6.67
C SER A 423 21.18 6.03 -7.55
N GLU A 424 21.94 5.72 -8.58
CA GLU A 424 21.79 4.53 -9.43
C GLU A 424 23.12 3.79 -9.45
N GLU A 425 23.18 2.62 -8.85
CA GLU A 425 24.41 1.81 -8.69
C GLU A 425 25.56 2.60 -8.01
N GLY A 426 25.22 3.39 -7.01
CA GLY A 426 26.17 4.23 -6.27
C GLY A 426 26.57 5.52 -7.00
N ALA A 427 26.09 5.77 -8.21
CA ALA A 427 26.36 6.98 -8.98
C ALA A 427 25.20 7.98 -8.93
N PRO A 428 25.46 9.30 -8.80
CA PRO A 428 24.40 10.29 -8.82
C PRO A 428 23.79 10.43 -10.22
N ARG A 429 22.44 10.44 -10.28
CA ARG A 429 21.66 10.63 -11.50
C ARG A 429 20.54 11.64 -11.25
N ALA A 430 20.33 12.58 -12.17
CA ALA A 430 19.25 13.54 -12.07
C ALA A 430 17.89 12.80 -12.12
N MET A 431 17.04 13.03 -11.09
CA MET A 431 15.75 12.34 -10.93
C MET A 431 14.86 12.51 -12.16
N ARG A 432 14.78 13.72 -12.73
CA ARG A 432 13.95 14.01 -13.90
C ARG A 432 14.43 13.30 -15.17
N GLU A 433 15.74 13.18 -15.37
CA GLU A 433 16.31 12.44 -16.50
C GLU A 433 16.04 10.94 -16.37
N TRP A 434 16.17 10.40 -15.15
CA TRP A 434 15.86 9.01 -14.88
C TRP A 434 14.37 8.73 -15.07
N ALA A 435 13.49 9.58 -14.54
CA ALA A 435 12.04 9.50 -14.74
C ALA A 435 11.68 9.53 -16.24
N ALA A 436 12.26 10.43 -17.02
CA ALA A 436 12.02 10.52 -18.46
C ALA A 436 12.43 9.22 -19.18
N SER A 437 13.57 8.65 -18.80
CA SER A 437 14.04 7.36 -19.35
C SER A 437 13.07 6.21 -19.03
N ILE A 438 12.57 6.14 -17.78
CA ILE A 438 11.59 5.12 -17.37
C ILE A 438 10.29 5.32 -18.15
N LEU A 439 9.71 6.54 -18.14
CA LEU A 439 8.46 6.84 -18.84
C LEU A 439 8.56 6.55 -20.35
N GLY A 440 9.71 6.85 -20.98
CA GLY A 440 9.97 6.48 -22.37
C GLY A 440 9.91 4.96 -22.61
N SER A 441 10.46 4.17 -21.69
CA SER A 441 10.44 2.71 -21.76
C SER A 441 9.04 2.12 -21.55
N LEU A 442 8.19 2.77 -20.74
CA LEU A 442 6.80 2.35 -20.52
C LEU A 442 5.95 2.40 -21.80
N GLY A 443 6.33 3.19 -22.81
CA GLY A 443 5.61 3.31 -24.06
C GLY A 443 5.36 1.97 -24.77
N HIS A 444 6.26 1.00 -24.63
CA HIS A 444 6.09 -0.34 -25.20
C HIS A 444 4.98 -1.14 -24.48
N ALA A 445 4.96 -1.08 -23.15
CA ALA A 445 3.92 -1.74 -22.36
C ALA A 445 2.54 -1.08 -22.62
N ALA A 446 2.49 0.25 -22.73
CA ALA A 446 1.28 0.96 -23.10
C ALA A 446 0.74 0.54 -24.47
N THR A 447 1.64 0.44 -25.49
CA THR A 447 1.27 -0.02 -26.83
C THR A 447 0.75 -1.46 -26.82
N LEU A 448 1.38 -2.35 -26.04
CA LEU A 448 0.92 -3.73 -25.88
C LEU A 448 -0.50 -3.76 -25.28
N LEU A 449 -0.75 -3.04 -24.19
CA LEU A 449 -2.06 -2.98 -23.53
C LEU A 449 -3.13 -2.33 -24.42
N ASP A 450 -2.80 -1.29 -25.19
CA ASP A 450 -3.68 -0.70 -26.17
C ASP A 450 -4.06 -1.70 -27.28
N SER A 451 -3.13 -2.56 -27.68
CA SER A 451 -3.39 -3.60 -28.70
C SER A 451 -4.34 -4.69 -28.22
N ILE A 452 -4.25 -5.06 -26.93
CA ILE A 452 -5.13 -6.08 -26.33
C ILE A 452 -6.55 -5.54 -26.12
N HIS A 453 -6.68 -4.30 -25.69
CA HIS A 453 -7.96 -3.69 -25.36
C HIS A 453 -8.59 -2.94 -26.54
N GLY A 454 -7.85 -2.68 -27.62
CA GLY A 454 -8.27 -1.87 -28.77
C GLY A 454 -9.29 -2.54 -29.70
N GLU A 455 -9.36 -3.86 -29.75
CA GLU A 455 -10.35 -4.59 -30.56
C GLU A 455 -11.80 -4.43 -30.03
N GLN A 456 -12.02 -3.93 -28.82
CA GLN A 456 -13.34 -3.63 -28.27
C GLN A 456 -13.83 -2.20 -28.57
N GLY A 457 -13.12 -1.46 -29.40
CA GLY A 457 -13.75 -0.47 -30.31
C GLY A 457 -14.12 0.89 -29.75
N LEU A 458 -13.42 1.54 -28.80
CA LEU A 458 -13.69 2.97 -28.54
C LEU A 458 -12.46 3.87 -28.28
N HIS A 459 -11.29 3.36 -27.89
CA HIS A 459 -10.14 4.23 -27.58
C HIS A 459 -8.79 3.54 -27.85
N GLY A 460 -8.40 3.35 -29.10
CA GLY A 460 -7.16 2.65 -29.53
C GLY A 460 -5.83 3.21 -29.03
N GLN A 461 -5.80 4.08 -28.03
CA GLN A 461 -4.60 4.65 -27.41
C GLN A 461 -4.84 5.09 -25.93
N ALA A 462 -5.70 4.39 -25.19
CA ALA A 462 -6.09 4.81 -23.84
C ALA A 462 -4.93 4.70 -22.83
N TYR A 463 -4.09 3.67 -22.94
CA TYR A 463 -2.91 3.48 -22.08
C TYR A 463 -1.78 4.43 -22.47
N ALA A 464 -1.56 4.64 -23.77
CA ALA A 464 -0.59 5.64 -24.26
C ALA A 464 -1.01 7.06 -23.83
N SER A 465 -2.30 7.39 -23.84
CA SER A 465 -2.83 8.68 -23.36
C SER A 465 -2.57 8.86 -21.86
N ALA A 466 -2.86 7.85 -21.05
CA ALA A 466 -2.61 7.87 -19.61
C ALA A 466 -1.10 8.05 -19.30
N LEU A 467 -0.22 7.41 -20.06
CA LEU A 467 1.22 7.60 -19.96
C LEU A 467 1.62 9.05 -20.29
N ASN A 468 1.07 9.64 -21.35
CA ASN A 468 1.37 11.01 -21.76
C ASN A 468 0.97 12.05 -20.70
N THR A 469 -0.12 11.82 -19.99
CA THR A 469 -0.51 12.66 -18.84
C THR A 469 0.57 12.64 -17.75
N GLN A 470 1.20 11.49 -17.49
CA GLN A 470 2.27 11.41 -16.50
C GLN A 470 3.57 12.08 -17.00
N VAL A 471 3.86 12.02 -18.29
CA VAL A 471 4.96 12.79 -18.89
C VAL A 471 4.72 14.30 -18.71
N ALA A 472 3.49 14.78 -18.82
CA ALA A 472 3.16 16.19 -18.56
C ALA A 472 3.48 16.58 -17.11
N LYS A 473 3.19 15.73 -16.11
CA LYS A 473 3.55 15.96 -14.70
C LYS A 473 5.06 16.03 -14.46
N LEU A 474 5.85 15.28 -15.24
CA LEU A 474 7.31 15.38 -15.17
C LEU A 474 7.81 16.73 -15.70
N ASN A 475 7.18 17.25 -16.74
CA ASN A 475 7.53 18.55 -17.31
C ASN A 475 7.08 19.72 -16.44
N ASP A 476 5.92 19.58 -15.79
CA ASP A 476 5.34 20.57 -14.88
C ASP A 476 4.88 19.89 -13.57
N ALA A 477 5.69 20.01 -12.52
CA ALA A 477 5.44 19.41 -11.21
C ALA A 477 4.18 19.99 -10.51
N SER A 478 3.65 21.15 -10.95
CA SER A 478 2.40 21.72 -10.42
C SER A 478 1.17 20.87 -10.78
N LEU A 479 1.28 20.03 -11.83
CA LEU A 479 0.23 19.09 -12.25
C LEU A 479 0.17 17.83 -11.37
N THR A 480 1.19 17.59 -10.54
CA THR A 480 1.13 16.48 -9.56
C THR A 480 0.12 16.80 -8.46
N PRO A 481 -0.54 15.77 -7.85
CA PRO A 481 -1.49 16.04 -6.76
C PRO A 481 -0.84 16.82 -5.60
N SER A 482 0.40 16.46 -5.21
CA SER A 482 1.14 17.18 -4.17
C SER A 482 1.47 18.63 -4.54
N GLY A 483 1.84 18.89 -5.80
CA GLY A 483 2.08 20.24 -6.32
C GLY A 483 0.82 21.09 -6.27
N ARG A 484 -0.29 20.56 -6.77
CA ARG A 484 -1.59 21.21 -6.75
C ARG A 484 -2.07 21.53 -5.33
N MET A 485 -1.92 20.59 -4.37
CA MET A 485 -2.31 20.81 -2.98
C MET A 485 -1.54 21.95 -2.33
N LEU A 486 -0.21 21.98 -2.49
CA LEU A 486 0.61 23.06 -1.92
C LEU A 486 0.31 24.41 -2.56
N ALA A 487 0.16 24.47 -3.89
CA ALA A 487 -0.22 25.68 -4.57
C ALA A 487 -1.56 26.22 -4.05
N GLN A 488 -2.58 25.36 -3.95
CA GLN A 488 -3.90 25.76 -3.47
C GLN A 488 -3.88 26.23 -2.01
N MET A 489 -3.15 25.55 -1.11
CA MET A 489 -2.98 26.02 0.27
C MET A 489 -2.34 27.41 0.34
N GLN A 490 -1.32 27.66 -0.46
CA GLN A 490 -0.60 28.92 -0.49
C GLN A 490 -1.41 30.05 -1.12
N ASP A 491 -2.05 29.80 -2.27
CA ASP A 491 -2.81 30.80 -3.03
C ASP A 491 -4.10 31.23 -2.31
N GLU A 492 -4.77 30.29 -1.64
CA GLU A 492 -6.02 30.53 -0.93
C GLU A 492 -5.83 30.81 0.57
N GLY A 493 -4.60 30.70 1.09
CA GLY A 493 -4.29 30.89 2.51
C GLY A 493 -4.94 29.83 3.42
N LEU A 494 -5.05 28.59 2.93
CA LEU A 494 -5.69 27.49 3.65
C LEU A 494 -4.67 26.64 4.42
N SER A 495 -5.03 26.23 5.64
CA SER A 495 -4.33 25.15 6.30
C SER A 495 -4.59 23.81 5.58
N PHE A 496 -3.72 22.82 5.80
CA PHE A 496 -3.95 21.46 5.27
C PHE A 496 -5.32 20.92 5.69
N PHE A 497 -5.71 21.12 6.94
CA PHE A 497 -7.01 20.69 7.44
C PHE A 497 -8.18 21.34 6.68
N GLN A 498 -8.12 22.64 6.46
CA GLN A 498 -9.19 23.37 5.75
C GLN A 498 -9.33 22.91 4.30
N LEU A 499 -8.21 22.74 3.60
CA LEU A 499 -8.21 22.22 2.23
C LEU A 499 -8.79 20.79 2.19
N ALA A 500 -8.27 19.89 3.02
CA ALA A 500 -8.69 18.49 3.02
C ALA A 500 -10.16 18.31 3.42
N LEU A 501 -10.66 19.11 4.39
CA LEU A 501 -12.08 19.09 4.78
C LEU A 501 -12.97 19.62 3.65
N THR A 502 -12.54 20.68 2.96
CA THR A 502 -13.28 21.24 1.82
C THR A 502 -13.40 20.21 0.71
N LEU A 503 -12.29 19.57 0.34
CA LEU A 503 -12.28 18.51 -0.67
C LEU A 503 -13.10 17.29 -0.23
N ALA A 504 -13.03 16.86 1.03
CA ALA A 504 -13.83 15.76 1.54
C ALA A 504 -15.34 16.04 1.42
N LYS A 505 -15.80 17.24 1.77
CA LYS A 505 -17.19 17.67 1.58
C LYS A 505 -17.60 17.68 0.11
N GLN A 506 -16.73 18.17 -0.77
CA GLN A 506 -16.97 18.18 -2.21
C GLN A 506 -17.12 16.76 -2.75
N GLN A 507 -16.21 15.84 -2.41
CA GLN A 507 -16.27 14.45 -2.88
C GLN A 507 -17.47 13.70 -2.29
N HIS A 508 -17.81 13.96 -1.02
CA HIS A 508 -19.04 13.42 -0.40
C HIS A 508 -20.29 13.82 -1.21
N SER A 509 -20.41 15.10 -1.57
CA SER A 509 -21.52 15.60 -2.39
C SER A 509 -21.55 14.93 -3.77
N VAL A 510 -20.39 14.85 -4.46
CA VAL A 510 -20.28 14.21 -5.77
C VAL A 510 -20.75 12.75 -5.73
N LEU A 511 -20.36 12.00 -4.70
CA LEU A 511 -20.73 10.59 -4.55
C LEU A 511 -22.23 10.41 -4.26
N LEU A 512 -22.87 11.31 -3.53
CA LEU A 512 -24.31 11.26 -3.26
C LEU A 512 -25.15 11.78 -4.43
N ASP A 513 -24.72 12.87 -5.09
CA ASP A 513 -25.46 13.51 -6.21
C ASP A 513 -25.42 12.67 -7.50
N SER A 514 -24.41 11.81 -7.67
CA SER A 514 -24.36 10.89 -8.81
C SER A 514 -25.53 9.90 -8.83
N SER A 515 -26.25 9.77 -7.70
CA SER A 515 -27.49 8.98 -7.62
C SER A 515 -28.62 9.48 -8.54
N GLU A 516 -28.65 10.79 -8.83
CA GLU A 516 -29.70 11.38 -9.69
C GLU A 516 -29.35 11.32 -11.18
N LYS A 517 -28.06 11.13 -11.53
CA LYS A 517 -27.58 11.11 -12.92
C LYS A 517 -27.38 9.72 -13.50
N ALA A 518 -27.47 8.65 -12.68
CA ALA A 518 -27.40 7.29 -13.19
C ALA A 518 -28.64 7.03 -14.07
N THR A 519 -28.45 7.15 -15.36
CA THR A 519 -29.45 6.77 -16.40
C THR A 519 -29.76 5.27 -16.37
N ASP A 520 -29.17 4.52 -15.44
CA ASP A 520 -29.45 3.11 -15.19
C ASP A 520 -29.80 2.87 -13.71
N SER A 521 -31.00 3.36 -13.33
CA SER A 521 -31.57 3.16 -11.98
C SER A 521 -31.64 1.68 -11.55
N GLN A 522 -31.55 0.74 -12.50
CA GLN A 522 -31.59 -0.70 -12.24
C GLN A 522 -30.25 -1.25 -11.79
N LEU A 523 -29.09 -0.76 -12.30
CA LEU A 523 -27.76 -1.17 -11.84
C LEU A 523 -27.51 -0.69 -10.41
N SER A 524 -27.77 0.59 -10.15
CA SER A 524 -27.64 1.16 -8.80
C SER A 524 -28.49 0.42 -7.75
N GLN A 525 -29.72 0.02 -8.09
CA GLN A 525 -30.61 -0.69 -7.18
C GLN A 525 -30.20 -2.16 -6.99
N ARG A 526 -29.61 -2.80 -8.01
CA ARG A 526 -29.03 -4.15 -7.89
C ARG A 526 -27.83 -4.18 -6.97
N ASP A 527 -26.94 -3.20 -7.09
CA ASP A 527 -25.73 -3.10 -6.27
C ASP A 527 -26.11 -2.84 -4.81
N GLU A 528 -27.03 -1.94 -4.53
CA GLU A 528 -27.52 -1.68 -3.17
C GLU A 528 -28.12 -2.93 -2.54
N THR A 529 -29.00 -3.64 -3.25
CA THR A 529 -29.59 -4.90 -2.78
C THR A 529 -28.52 -5.99 -2.55
N MET A 530 -27.48 -6.02 -3.38
CA MET A 530 -26.35 -6.95 -3.22
C MET A 530 -25.60 -6.64 -1.91
N PHE A 531 -25.22 -5.39 -1.67
CA PHE A 531 -24.48 -5.01 -0.47
C PHE A 531 -25.31 -5.23 0.81
N GLU A 532 -26.62 -4.97 0.80
CA GLU A 532 -27.51 -5.27 1.93
C GLU A 532 -27.55 -6.76 2.27
N LYS A 533 -27.64 -7.61 1.25
CA LYS A 533 -27.61 -9.07 1.44
C LYS A 533 -26.26 -9.52 2.01
N VAL A 534 -25.17 -8.99 1.48
CA VAL A 534 -23.82 -9.30 1.95
C VAL A 534 -23.62 -8.83 3.38
N ALA A 535 -24.03 -7.61 3.73
CA ALA A 535 -23.97 -7.10 5.09
C ALA A 535 -24.75 -7.98 6.08
N THR A 536 -25.98 -8.35 5.72
CA THR A 536 -26.82 -9.24 6.54
C THR A 536 -26.20 -10.62 6.69
N GLN A 537 -25.70 -11.22 5.60
CA GLN A 537 -25.07 -12.52 5.63
C GLN A 537 -23.79 -12.50 6.48
N SER A 538 -22.98 -11.45 6.36
CA SER A 538 -21.73 -11.33 7.13
C SER A 538 -21.96 -11.29 8.65
N LEU A 539 -23.04 -10.66 9.12
CA LEU A 539 -23.42 -10.69 10.53
C LEU A 539 -23.82 -12.11 10.97
N ALA A 540 -24.55 -12.85 10.12
CA ALA A 540 -24.90 -14.24 10.41
C ALA A 540 -23.67 -15.15 10.42
N ASP A 541 -22.74 -14.95 9.49
CA ASP A 541 -21.48 -15.72 9.41
C ASP A 541 -20.61 -15.47 10.65
N GLN A 542 -20.48 -14.22 11.10
CA GLN A 542 -19.78 -13.92 12.35
C GLN A 542 -20.44 -14.60 13.54
N ALA A 543 -21.77 -14.51 13.68
CA ALA A 543 -22.50 -15.15 14.75
C ALA A 543 -22.34 -16.67 14.75
N ALA A 544 -22.27 -17.31 13.58
CA ALA A 544 -21.98 -18.71 13.42
C ALA A 544 -20.58 -19.07 13.96
N ILE A 545 -19.54 -18.32 13.55
CA ILE A 545 -18.15 -18.50 14.04
C ILE A 545 -18.09 -18.33 15.57
N GLU A 546 -18.78 -17.35 16.13
CA GLU A 546 -18.78 -17.08 17.57
C GLU A 546 -19.52 -18.14 18.39
N SER A 547 -20.50 -18.84 17.79
CA SER A 547 -21.26 -19.91 18.43
C SER A 547 -20.54 -21.25 18.45
N GLU A 548 -19.50 -21.43 17.64
CA GLU A 548 -18.70 -22.65 17.63
C GLU A 548 -17.90 -22.82 18.93
N PRO A 549 -17.74 -24.06 19.46
CA PRO A 549 -16.85 -24.29 20.59
C PRO A 549 -15.43 -23.84 20.32
N GLN A 550 -14.88 -23.00 21.16
CA GLN A 550 -13.55 -22.45 21.02
C GLN A 550 -12.65 -22.81 22.19
N LEU A 551 -11.35 -22.92 21.93
CA LEU A 551 -10.35 -22.98 22.99
C LEU A 551 -10.38 -21.71 23.83
N ASP A 552 -9.90 -21.76 25.06
CA ASP A 552 -9.58 -20.51 25.75
C ASP A 552 -8.55 -19.71 24.93
N PHE A 553 -8.61 -18.38 25.02
CA PHE A 553 -7.84 -17.53 24.12
C PHE A 553 -6.32 -17.63 24.33
N GLU A 554 -5.85 -17.89 25.55
CA GLU A 554 -4.42 -18.07 25.84
C GLU A 554 -3.88 -19.35 25.19
N THR A 555 -4.63 -20.44 25.28
CA THR A 555 -4.29 -21.70 24.59
C THR A 555 -4.30 -21.54 23.08
N PHE A 556 -5.30 -20.85 22.52
CA PHE A 556 -5.36 -20.54 21.08
C PHE A 556 -4.15 -19.70 20.64
N LEU A 557 -3.80 -18.65 21.40
CA LEU A 557 -2.67 -17.76 21.10
C LEU A 557 -1.33 -18.51 21.16
N ALA A 558 -1.17 -19.40 22.14
CA ALA A 558 0.03 -20.25 22.25
C ALA A 558 0.18 -21.17 21.05
N GLN A 559 -0.90 -21.81 20.59
CA GLN A 559 -0.89 -22.64 19.37
C GLN A 559 -0.60 -21.83 18.12
N TRP A 560 -1.19 -20.62 18.01
CA TRP A 560 -0.93 -19.70 16.91
C TRP A 560 0.55 -19.29 16.80
N ASN A 561 1.19 -19.00 17.93
CA ASN A 561 2.60 -18.63 17.97
C ASN A 561 3.57 -19.80 17.71
N ALA A 562 3.11 -21.04 17.90
CA ALA A 562 3.90 -22.24 17.67
C ALA A 562 3.80 -22.77 16.22
N ALA A 563 2.80 -22.31 15.46
CA ALA A 563 2.55 -22.70 14.07
C ALA A 563 3.35 -21.83 13.09
#